data_8e63ae5c38cdd65549083744627b7454
#
_entry.id   8e63ae5c38cdd65549083744627b7454
#
_cell.length_a   1.000
_cell.length_b   1.000
_cell.length_c   1.000
_cell.angle_alpha   90.00
_cell.angle_beta   90.00
_cell.angle_gamma   90.00
#
_symmetry.space_group_name_H-M   'P 1'
#
loop_
_entity.id
_entity.type
_entity.pdbx_description
1 polymer ?
#
loop_
_entity_poly.entity_id
_entity_poly.type
_entity_poly.pdbx_seq_one_letter_code
_entity_poly.pdbx_strand_id
1 'polypeptide(L)'
;MRTIHVDAEPQAIALARERTALVIIDMQRDFLEPGGFGASLGNDVTLLARAVQPCRALLDRARDERMLVVHTREGHRADLSDAPPAKLARGHPTLRIGAVGPMGRILVRGEPGHDIIPALAPRSDEPVIDKPGKGAFHATDLDAMLRNRGIDTLVVCGVTTEVCVHTTVREANDRGYRCIVVADACASYIPRFHRVALDMIKAQGGIFGWVTDSDRVLAAFAPPDAGVTPAAPAISLP
;
A
#
# COMPACT_ATOMS: atom_id res chain seq x y z
N MET A 1 -12.46 5.72 21.34
CA MET A 1 -12.02 5.70 19.93
C MET A 1 -11.64 7.10 19.49
N ARG A 2 -10.43 7.29 18.97
CA ARG A 2 -9.99 8.58 18.43
C ARG A 2 -10.44 8.68 16.98
N THR A 3 -11.31 9.66 16.67
CA THR A 3 -11.68 9.99 15.29
C THR A 3 -10.62 10.90 14.69
N ILE A 4 -10.19 10.59 13.49
CA ILE A 4 -9.18 11.31 12.72
C ILE A 4 -9.82 11.75 11.41
N HIS A 5 -9.63 13.02 11.04
CA HIS A 5 -10.14 13.56 9.78
C HIS A 5 -8.98 13.73 8.80
N VAL A 6 -9.04 13.00 7.70
CA VAL A 6 -8.04 13.06 6.62
C VAL A 6 -8.64 13.88 5.47
N ASP A 7 -7.90 14.91 5.04
CA ASP A 7 -8.21 15.65 3.83
C ASP A 7 -7.88 14.76 2.62
N ALA A 8 -8.88 14.49 1.80
CA ALA A 8 -8.80 13.54 0.69
C ALA A 8 -9.79 13.90 -0.42
N GLU A 9 -9.58 13.36 -1.58
CA GLU A 9 -10.53 13.44 -2.70
C GLU A 9 -11.37 12.15 -2.79
N PRO A 10 -12.68 12.26 -3.13
CA PRO A 10 -13.40 13.48 -3.56
C PRO A 10 -13.87 14.38 -2.40
N GLN A 11 -13.80 13.95 -1.16
CA GLN A 11 -14.10 14.71 0.04
C GLN A 11 -13.30 14.20 1.23
N ALA A 12 -13.17 15.03 2.27
CA ALA A 12 -12.53 14.60 3.52
C ALA A 12 -13.23 13.37 4.13
N ILE A 13 -12.45 12.49 4.76
CA ILE A 13 -12.96 11.27 5.39
C ILE A 13 -12.62 11.23 6.87
N ALA A 14 -13.61 10.86 7.69
CA ALA A 14 -13.41 10.53 9.09
C ALA A 14 -13.14 9.02 9.25
N LEU A 15 -12.11 8.67 9.99
CA LEU A 15 -11.76 7.29 10.32
C LEU A 15 -11.54 7.12 11.83
N ALA A 16 -11.73 5.91 12.32
CA ALA A 16 -11.38 5.54 13.68
C ALA A 16 -10.00 4.86 13.65
N ARG A 17 -9.02 5.40 14.38
CA ARG A 17 -7.65 4.88 14.41
C ARG A 17 -7.61 3.38 14.69
N GLU A 18 -8.36 2.93 15.69
CA GLU A 18 -8.38 1.54 16.15
C GLU A 18 -9.03 0.56 15.16
N ARG A 19 -9.73 1.08 14.15
CA ARG A 19 -10.39 0.32 13.08
C ARG A 19 -9.72 0.52 11.72
N THR A 20 -8.53 1.12 11.72
CA THR A 20 -7.77 1.42 10.50
C THR A 20 -6.47 0.64 10.47
N ALA A 21 -6.15 0.03 9.34
CA ALA A 21 -4.87 -0.60 9.08
C ALA A 21 -4.10 0.15 7.99
N LEU A 22 -2.77 0.21 8.14
CA LEU A 22 -1.87 0.56 7.05
C LEU A 22 -1.52 -0.72 6.28
N VAL A 23 -1.78 -0.75 4.97
CA VAL A 23 -1.47 -1.88 4.09
C VAL A 23 -0.44 -1.43 3.06
N ILE A 24 0.77 -1.99 3.17
CA ILE A 24 1.91 -1.67 2.30
C ILE A 24 2.04 -2.78 1.27
N ILE A 25 1.75 -2.44 0.01
CA ILE A 25 1.63 -3.39 -1.09
C ILE A 25 2.97 -3.57 -1.79
N ASP A 26 3.49 -4.80 -1.77
CA ASP A 26 4.55 -5.34 -2.63
C ASP A 26 5.81 -4.47 -2.77
N MET A 27 6.26 -3.87 -1.68
CA MET A 27 7.52 -3.11 -1.68
C MET A 27 8.72 -4.04 -1.67
N GLN A 28 8.78 -4.92 -2.69
CA GLN A 28 9.75 -6.01 -2.85
C GLN A 28 10.97 -5.58 -3.68
N ARG A 29 12.10 -6.24 -3.43
CA ARG A 29 13.35 -6.03 -4.16
C ARG A 29 13.21 -6.34 -5.66
N ASP A 30 12.41 -7.36 -6.02
CA ASP A 30 12.10 -7.70 -7.41
C ASP A 30 11.48 -6.54 -8.19
N PHE A 31 10.74 -5.65 -7.52
CA PHE A 31 10.10 -4.52 -8.19
C PHE A 31 10.90 -3.22 -8.11
N LEU A 32 11.64 -2.99 -7.01
CA LEU A 32 12.22 -1.68 -6.70
C LEU A 32 13.73 -1.60 -6.93
N GLU A 33 14.45 -2.73 -6.94
CA GLU A 33 15.91 -2.69 -6.98
C GLU A 33 16.46 -3.01 -8.39
N PRO A 34 17.62 -2.41 -8.74
CA PRO A 34 18.39 -2.85 -9.91
C PRO A 34 18.73 -4.34 -9.80
N GLY A 35 18.52 -5.09 -10.90
CA GLY A 35 18.70 -6.53 -10.92
C GLY A 35 17.47 -7.34 -10.51
N GLY A 36 16.40 -6.70 -9.99
CA GLY A 36 15.13 -7.35 -9.77
C GLY A 36 14.35 -7.62 -11.06
N PHE A 37 13.21 -8.30 -10.91
CA PHE A 37 12.33 -8.64 -12.03
C PHE A 37 11.88 -7.42 -12.83
N GLY A 38 11.50 -6.33 -12.15
CA GLY A 38 11.07 -5.08 -12.80
C GLY A 38 12.14 -4.52 -13.72
N ALA A 39 13.39 -4.44 -13.26
CA ALA A 39 14.53 -3.99 -14.05
C ALA A 39 14.82 -4.94 -15.21
N SER A 40 14.72 -6.27 -15.00
CA SER A 40 14.94 -7.28 -16.03
C SER A 40 13.92 -7.18 -17.18
N LEU A 41 12.74 -6.64 -16.93
CA LEU A 41 11.73 -6.33 -17.95
C LEU A 41 12.02 -5.02 -18.70
N GLY A 42 13.11 -4.31 -18.39
CA GLY A 42 13.48 -3.03 -19.01
C GLY A 42 12.77 -1.82 -18.39
N ASN A 43 12.11 -1.97 -17.26
CA ASN A 43 11.47 -0.86 -16.58
C ASN A 43 12.49 0.00 -15.82
N ASP A 44 12.19 1.30 -15.70
CA ASP A 44 12.92 2.21 -14.85
C ASP A 44 12.43 2.07 -13.39
N VAL A 45 13.20 1.34 -12.58
CA VAL A 45 12.87 1.11 -11.16
C VAL A 45 12.96 2.39 -10.33
N THR A 46 13.64 3.45 -10.79
CA THR A 46 13.71 4.72 -10.07
C THR A 46 12.34 5.40 -9.96
N LEU A 47 11.42 5.09 -10.87
CA LEU A 47 10.04 5.57 -10.82
C LEU A 47 9.30 5.00 -9.61
N LEU A 48 9.56 3.73 -9.25
CA LEU A 48 8.95 3.12 -8.06
C LEU A 48 9.65 3.56 -6.77
N ALA A 49 10.94 3.82 -6.81
CA ALA A 49 11.72 4.25 -5.65
C ALA A 49 11.18 5.56 -5.02
N ARG A 50 10.46 6.37 -5.80
CA ARG A 50 9.83 7.61 -5.32
C ARG A 50 8.82 7.38 -4.19
N ALA A 51 8.15 6.22 -4.18
CA ALA A 51 7.18 5.86 -3.15
C ALA A 51 7.84 5.46 -1.82
N VAL A 52 9.14 5.14 -1.79
CA VAL A 52 9.80 4.55 -0.61
C VAL A 52 9.76 5.49 0.59
N GLN A 53 10.12 6.76 0.42
CA GLN A 53 10.17 7.72 1.52
C GLN A 53 8.76 8.04 2.08
N PRO A 54 7.73 8.33 1.25
CA PRO A 54 6.37 8.47 1.75
C PRO A 54 5.85 7.19 2.45
N CYS A 55 6.09 6.00 1.89
CA CYS A 55 5.75 4.74 2.56
C CYS A 55 6.44 4.61 3.93
N ARG A 56 7.72 4.99 4.02
CA ARG A 56 8.46 4.94 5.29
C ARG A 56 7.88 5.90 6.32
N ALA A 57 7.55 7.12 5.94
CA ALA A 57 6.93 8.09 6.84
C ALA A 57 5.57 7.60 7.37
N LEU A 58 4.75 7.01 6.50
CA LEU A 58 3.48 6.38 6.90
C LEU A 58 3.70 5.19 7.83
N LEU A 59 4.67 4.33 7.54
CA LEU A 59 5.02 3.17 8.35
C LEU A 59 5.45 3.59 9.76
N ASP A 60 6.35 4.58 9.86
CA ASP A 60 6.81 5.08 11.15
C ASP A 60 5.65 5.69 11.95
N ARG A 61 4.78 6.49 11.31
CA ARG A 61 3.58 7.05 11.94
C ARG A 61 2.63 5.96 12.41
N ALA A 62 2.35 4.95 11.59
CA ALA A 62 1.45 3.85 11.98
C ALA A 62 2.00 3.07 13.18
N ARG A 63 3.32 2.86 13.25
CA ARG A 63 4.00 2.25 14.39
C ARG A 63 3.89 3.09 15.67
N ASP A 64 4.12 4.40 15.57
CA ASP A 64 3.98 5.34 16.71
C ASP A 64 2.54 5.37 17.23
N GLU A 65 1.56 5.32 16.34
CA GLU A 65 0.13 5.30 16.67
C GLU A 65 -0.36 3.88 17.07
N ARG A 66 0.49 2.87 17.03
CA ARG A 66 0.14 1.46 17.29
C ARG A 66 -1.03 0.95 16.43
N MET A 67 -1.06 1.38 15.18
CA MET A 67 -2.00 0.87 14.19
C MET A 67 -1.59 -0.52 13.72
N LEU A 68 -2.55 -1.29 13.23
CA LEU A 68 -2.22 -2.52 12.50
C LEU A 68 -1.48 -2.14 11.21
N VAL A 69 -0.27 -2.67 11.04
CA VAL A 69 0.50 -2.61 9.80
C VAL A 69 0.49 -3.98 9.15
N VAL A 70 0.19 -4.03 7.86
CA VAL A 70 0.21 -5.26 7.06
C VAL A 70 1.09 -5.02 5.84
N HIS A 71 2.04 -5.92 5.62
CA HIS A 71 2.85 -5.93 4.41
C HIS A 71 2.37 -7.03 3.47
N THR A 72 2.42 -6.81 2.16
CA THR A 72 2.18 -7.88 1.19
C THR A 72 3.41 -8.13 0.34
N ARG A 73 3.51 -9.37 -0.17
CA ARG A 73 4.52 -9.76 -1.16
C ARG A 73 3.84 -10.62 -2.23
N GLU A 74 3.96 -10.25 -3.49
CA GLU A 74 3.55 -11.14 -4.57
C GLU A 74 4.60 -12.23 -4.73
N GLY A 75 4.17 -13.48 -4.63
CA GLY A 75 5.07 -14.60 -4.81
C GLY A 75 4.39 -15.95 -4.71
N HIS A 76 5.00 -16.94 -5.37
CA HIS A 76 4.52 -18.29 -5.50
C HIS A 76 5.35 -19.27 -4.65
N ARG A 77 4.76 -20.43 -4.36
CA ARG A 77 5.48 -21.53 -3.74
C ARG A 77 6.65 -22.00 -4.61
N ALA A 78 7.65 -22.61 -4.01
CA ALA A 78 8.84 -23.07 -4.74
C ALA A 78 8.52 -24.08 -5.85
N ASP A 79 7.48 -24.88 -5.68
CA ASP A 79 6.98 -25.85 -6.67
C ASP A 79 5.99 -25.23 -7.68
N LEU A 80 5.65 -23.94 -7.53
CA LEU A 80 4.68 -23.20 -8.34
C LEU A 80 3.26 -23.78 -8.34
N SER A 81 2.92 -24.64 -7.38
CA SER A 81 1.62 -25.31 -7.29
C SER A 81 0.44 -24.36 -7.09
N ASP A 82 0.70 -23.14 -6.63
CA ASP A 82 -0.29 -22.07 -6.43
C ASP A 82 -0.36 -21.08 -7.62
N ALA A 83 0.34 -21.36 -8.73
CA ALA A 83 0.34 -20.52 -9.92
C ALA A 83 -0.48 -21.19 -11.05
N PRO A 84 -1.57 -20.55 -11.55
CA PRO A 84 -2.32 -21.09 -12.68
C PRO A 84 -1.47 -21.18 -13.93
N PRO A 85 -1.65 -22.22 -14.79
CA PRO A 85 -0.88 -22.39 -16.03
C PRO A 85 -0.89 -21.14 -16.93
N ALA A 86 -2.01 -20.47 -17.05
CA ALA A 86 -2.12 -19.21 -17.81
C ALA A 86 -1.23 -18.08 -17.25
N LYS A 87 -0.97 -18.07 -15.95
CA LYS A 87 -0.07 -17.09 -15.31
C LYS A 87 1.40 -17.46 -15.58
N LEU A 88 1.74 -18.73 -15.53
CA LEU A 88 3.09 -19.24 -15.81
C LEU A 88 3.49 -19.11 -17.28
N ALA A 89 2.52 -19.16 -18.20
CA ALA A 89 2.76 -19.03 -19.64
C ALA A 89 3.01 -17.59 -20.11
N ARG A 90 2.77 -16.57 -19.26
CA ARG A 90 2.92 -15.16 -19.65
C ARG A 90 4.38 -14.73 -19.71
N GLY A 91 4.66 -13.84 -20.66
CA GLY A 91 5.96 -13.20 -20.81
C GLY A 91 6.98 -14.06 -21.55
N HIS A 92 8.21 -13.54 -21.62
CA HIS A 92 9.32 -14.25 -22.24
C HIS A 92 9.73 -15.46 -21.39
N PRO A 93 10.12 -16.60 -21.98
CA PRO A 93 10.47 -17.81 -21.23
C PRO A 93 11.52 -17.61 -20.13
N THR A 94 12.45 -16.67 -20.30
CA THR A 94 13.51 -16.37 -19.32
C THR A 94 13.14 -15.24 -18.35
N LEU A 95 11.97 -14.60 -18.52
CA LEU A 95 11.52 -13.46 -17.73
C LEU A 95 10.08 -13.69 -17.22
N ARG A 96 9.76 -14.91 -16.82
CA ARG A 96 8.47 -15.31 -16.27
C ARG A 96 8.60 -15.83 -14.85
N ILE A 97 7.48 -15.93 -14.15
CA ILE A 97 7.42 -16.49 -12.79
C ILE A 97 8.14 -17.83 -12.73
N GLY A 98 9.01 -17.99 -11.76
CA GLY A 98 9.78 -19.20 -11.53
C GLY A 98 11.06 -19.33 -12.36
N ALA A 99 11.28 -18.51 -13.40
CA ALA A 99 12.55 -18.46 -14.13
C ALA A 99 13.66 -17.91 -13.23
N VAL A 100 14.91 -18.35 -13.48
CA VAL A 100 16.08 -17.87 -12.73
C VAL A 100 16.42 -16.45 -13.20
N GLY A 101 16.43 -15.50 -12.27
CA GLY A 101 16.85 -14.13 -12.46
C GLY A 101 18.08 -13.78 -11.61
N PRO A 102 18.56 -12.53 -11.67
CA PRO A 102 19.73 -12.11 -10.90
C PRO A 102 19.54 -12.15 -9.36
N MET A 103 18.29 -12.07 -8.90
CA MET A 103 17.93 -12.12 -7.48
C MET A 103 17.22 -13.44 -7.10
N GLY A 104 17.60 -14.54 -7.72
CA GLY A 104 16.97 -15.84 -7.52
C GLY A 104 15.82 -16.10 -8.49
N ARG A 105 14.94 -17.05 -8.16
CA ARG A 105 13.77 -17.35 -9.00
C ARG A 105 12.72 -16.26 -8.89
N ILE A 106 12.32 -15.72 -10.02
CA ILE A 106 11.40 -14.58 -10.15
C ILE A 106 10.08 -14.89 -9.44
N LEU A 107 9.70 -14.00 -8.49
CA LEU A 107 8.46 -14.07 -7.71
C LEU A 107 8.25 -15.44 -7.04
N VAL A 108 9.29 -16.03 -6.52
CA VAL A 108 9.25 -17.28 -5.74
C VAL A 108 9.56 -16.97 -4.27
N ARG A 109 8.72 -17.47 -3.36
CA ARG A 109 8.87 -17.27 -1.91
C ARG A 109 10.20 -17.81 -1.41
N GLY A 110 10.88 -17.02 -0.57
CA GLY A 110 12.20 -17.36 -0.02
C GLY A 110 13.38 -16.94 -0.89
N GLU A 111 13.15 -16.49 -2.12
CA GLU A 111 14.22 -15.95 -2.97
C GLU A 111 14.53 -14.49 -2.59
N PRO A 112 15.79 -14.02 -2.79
CA PRO A 112 16.17 -12.65 -2.42
C PRO A 112 15.31 -11.56 -3.06
N GLY A 113 14.87 -11.73 -4.31
CA GLY A 113 14.01 -10.79 -5.01
C GLY A 113 12.60 -10.67 -4.41
N HIS A 114 12.12 -11.76 -3.79
CA HIS A 114 10.81 -11.79 -3.13
C HIS A 114 10.76 -10.97 -1.83
N ASP A 115 11.90 -10.71 -1.20
CA ASP A 115 11.93 -9.98 0.06
C ASP A 115 11.53 -8.51 -0.08
N ILE A 116 10.97 -7.95 1.00
CA ILE A 116 10.70 -6.52 1.11
C ILE A 116 12.03 -5.77 1.19
N ILE A 117 12.10 -4.59 0.57
CA ILE A 117 13.30 -3.74 0.61
C ILE A 117 13.67 -3.40 2.06
N PRO A 118 14.97 -3.30 2.42
CA PRO A 118 15.41 -3.06 3.79
C PRO A 118 14.82 -1.80 4.42
N ALA A 119 14.59 -0.75 3.63
CA ALA A 119 14.02 0.51 4.11
C ALA A 119 12.61 0.36 4.70
N LEU A 120 11.87 -0.67 4.32
CA LEU A 120 10.49 -0.94 4.75
C LEU A 120 10.35 -2.31 5.42
N ALA A 121 11.46 -2.86 5.93
CA ALA A 121 11.45 -4.18 6.55
C ALA A 121 10.38 -4.28 7.66
N PRO A 122 9.54 -5.33 7.62
CA PRO A 122 8.52 -5.55 8.64
C PRO A 122 9.16 -5.89 9.99
N ARG A 123 8.48 -5.53 11.08
CA ARG A 123 8.79 -6.00 12.42
C ARG A 123 8.22 -7.41 12.63
N SER A 124 8.69 -8.14 13.63
CA SER A 124 8.25 -9.52 13.91
C SER A 124 6.77 -9.63 14.29
N ASP A 125 6.16 -8.55 14.76
CA ASP A 125 4.74 -8.44 15.12
C ASP A 125 3.86 -7.90 13.98
N GLU A 126 4.46 -7.53 12.85
CA GLU A 126 3.74 -7.04 11.67
C GLU A 126 3.45 -8.18 10.69
N PRO A 127 2.18 -8.47 10.39
CA PRO A 127 1.81 -9.49 9.41
C PRO A 127 2.40 -9.25 8.03
N VAL A 128 2.92 -10.30 7.42
CA VAL A 128 3.36 -10.33 6.03
C VAL A 128 2.50 -11.34 5.27
N ILE A 129 1.77 -10.87 4.26
CA ILE A 129 0.87 -11.67 3.44
C ILE A 129 1.55 -12.02 2.13
N ASP A 130 1.91 -13.29 1.96
CA ASP A 130 2.39 -13.81 0.67
C ASP A 130 1.19 -14.16 -0.21
N LYS A 131 1.01 -13.40 -1.30
CA LYS A 131 -0.15 -13.52 -2.19
C LYS A 131 0.23 -14.08 -3.56
N PRO A 132 -0.49 -15.10 -4.06
CA PRO A 132 -0.27 -15.63 -5.41
C PRO A 132 -0.96 -14.81 -6.50
N GLY A 133 -1.84 -13.90 -6.10
CA GLY A 133 -2.60 -13.02 -6.98
C GLY A 133 -2.07 -11.59 -7.02
N LYS A 134 -2.67 -10.74 -7.86
CA LYS A 134 -2.40 -9.30 -7.85
C LYS A 134 -3.04 -8.62 -6.66
N GLY A 135 -4.29 -8.96 -6.36
CA GLY A 135 -5.00 -8.48 -5.18
C GLY A 135 -4.56 -9.22 -3.91
N ALA A 136 -4.60 -8.50 -2.80
CA ALA A 136 -4.11 -9.01 -1.51
C ALA A 136 -5.10 -9.98 -0.83
N PHE A 137 -6.34 -10.01 -1.25
CA PHE A 137 -7.36 -10.89 -0.68
C PHE A 137 -7.48 -12.23 -1.41
N HIS A 138 -6.94 -12.33 -2.65
CA HIS A 138 -7.04 -13.55 -3.43
C HIS A 138 -6.16 -14.68 -2.85
N ALA A 139 -6.81 -15.76 -2.41
CA ALA A 139 -6.16 -16.96 -1.85
C ALA A 139 -5.23 -16.66 -0.66
N THR A 140 -5.63 -15.72 0.21
CA THR A 140 -4.94 -15.33 1.44
C THR A 140 -5.93 -15.29 2.61
N ASP A 141 -5.40 -15.17 3.82
CA ASP A 141 -6.18 -15.01 5.05
C ASP A 141 -6.39 -13.53 5.46
N LEU A 142 -6.04 -12.58 4.59
CA LEU A 142 -6.09 -11.15 4.89
C LEU A 142 -7.47 -10.70 5.38
N ASP A 143 -8.56 -11.11 4.72
CA ASP A 143 -9.93 -10.71 5.11
C ASP A 143 -10.26 -11.20 6.53
N ALA A 144 -9.99 -12.46 6.82
CA ALA A 144 -10.21 -13.03 8.14
C ALA A 144 -9.40 -12.31 9.22
N MET A 145 -8.14 -12.02 8.94
CA MET A 145 -7.25 -11.32 9.85
C MET A 145 -7.74 -9.89 10.15
N LEU A 146 -8.17 -9.15 9.14
CA LEU A 146 -8.69 -7.78 9.29
C LEU A 146 -10.01 -7.78 10.09
N ARG A 147 -10.94 -8.68 9.76
CA ARG A 147 -12.24 -8.80 10.46
C ARG A 147 -12.07 -9.17 11.92
N ASN A 148 -11.20 -10.13 12.23
CA ASN A 148 -10.92 -10.56 13.60
C ASN A 148 -10.34 -9.44 14.46
N ARG A 149 -9.72 -8.41 13.84
CA ARG A 149 -9.21 -7.21 14.51
C ARG A 149 -10.16 -6.02 14.46
N GLY A 150 -11.37 -6.20 13.90
CA GLY A 150 -12.39 -5.15 13.79
C GLY A 150 -11.99 -4.01 12.84
N ILE A 151 -11.11 -4.28 11.88
CA ILE A 151 -10.68 -3.29 10.88
C ILE A 151 -11.78 -3.13 9.83
N ASP A 152 -12.09 -1.88 9.47
CA ASP A 152 -13.04 -1.52 8.41
C ASP A 152 -12.47 -0.50 7.42
N THR A 153 -11.30 0.04 7.71
CA THR A 153 -10.66 1.09 6.90
C THR A 153 -9.20 0.72 6.61
N LEU A 154 -8.80 0.85 5.36
CA LEU A 154 -7.45 0.56 4.90
C LEU A 154 -6.82 1.84 4.34
N VAL A 155 -5.68 2.24 4.90
CA VAL A 155 -4.76 3.21 4.29
C VAL A 155 -3.80 2.39 3.44
N VAL A 156 -3.81 2.59 2.13
CA VAL A 156 -3.12 1.73 1.16
C VAL A 156 -2.01 2.50 0.47
N CYS A 157 -0.82 1.94 0.45
CA CYS A 157 0.34 2.44 -0.28
C CYS A 157 1.14 1.30 -0.91
N GLY A 158 2.14 1.61 -1.72
CA GLY A 158 3.03 0.62 -2.35
C GLY A 158 2.92 0.54 -3.87
N VAL A 159 3.28 -0.61 -4.45
CA VAL A 159 3.47 -0.76 -5.91
C VAL A 159 2.83 -2.04 -6.49
N THR A 160 2.49 -2.08 -7.80
CA THR A 160 2.35 -0.88 -8.63
C THR A 160 0.93 -0.37 -8.55
N THR A 161 0.73 0.93 -8.70
CA THR A 161 -0.57 1.59 -8.48
C THR A 161 -1.70 0.94 -9.26
N GLU A 162 -1.53 0.72 -10.56
CA GLU A 162 -2.55 0.20 -11.47
C GLU A 162 -2.73 -1.31 -11.42
N VAL A 163 -1.82 -2.04 -10.75
CA VAL A 163 -1.89 -3.51 -10.68
C VAL A 163 -2.23 -3.94 -9.25
N CYS A 164 -1.23 -4.15 -8.38
CA CYS A 164 -1.46 -4.76 -7.07
C CYS A 164 -2.23 -3.85 -6.12
N VAL A 165 -1.92 -2.55 -6.12
CA VAL A 165 -2.65 -1.55 -5.31
C VAL A 165 -4.11 -1.48 -5.76
N HIS A 166 -4.36 -1.21 -7.03
CA HIS A 166 -5.71 -1.00 -7.57
C HIS A 166 -6.57 -2.28 -7.46
N THR A 167 -5.98 -3.47 -7.74
CA THR A 167 -6.69 -4.74 -7.56
C THR A 167 -7.07 -4.96 -6.10
N THR A 168 -6.15 -4.72 -5.17
CA THR A 168 -6.43 -4.83 -3.72
C THR A 168 -7.54 -3.89 -3.28
N VAL A 169 -7.54 -2.65 -3.77
CA VAL A 169 -8.58 -1.66 -3.45
C VAL A 169 -9.96 -2.12 -3.94
N ARG A 170 -10.06 -2.67 -5.14
CA ARG A 170 -11.32 -3.21 -5.67
C ARG A 170 -11.81 -4.41 -4.86
N GLU A 171 -10.92 -5.37 -4.58
CA GLU A 171 -11.24 -6.52 -3.75
C GLU A 171 -11.68 -6.12 -2.33
N ALA A 172 -11.05 -5.08 -1.75
CA ALA A 172 -11.41 -4.53 -0.45
C ALA A 172 -12.78 -3.86 -0.49
N ASN A 173 -13.05 -3.06 -1.53
CA ASN A 173 -14.33 -2.39 -1.73
C ASN A 173 -15.49 -3.40 -1.82
N ASP A 174 -15.33 -4.47 -2.61
CA ASP A 174 -16.33 -5.54 -2.74
C ASP A 174 -16.61 -6.26 -1.40
N ARG A 175 -15.66 -6.20 -0.45
CA ARG A 175 -15.78 -6.76 0.91
C ARG A 175 -16.29 -5.77 1.95
N GLY A 176 -16.54 -4.51 1.54
CA GLY A 176 -17.07 -3.47 2.40
C GLY A 176 -16.03 -2.69 3.21
N TYR A 177 -14.73 -2.80 2.87
CA TYR A 177 -13.70 -1.94 3.45
C TYR A 177 -13.69 -0.55 2.79
N ARG A 178 -13.47 0.48 3.58
CA ARG A 178 -13.17 1.82 3.10
C ARG A 178 -11.68 1.89 2.77
N CYS A 179 -11.32 2.32 1.56
CA CYS A 179 -9.95 2.42 1.11
C CYS A 179 -9.53 3.87 0.93
N ILE A 180 -8.40 4.24 1.52
CA ILE A 180 -7.74 5.53 1.36
C ILE A 180 -6.39 5.26 0.71
N VAL A 181 -6.23 5.61 -0.56
CA VAL A 181 -4.98 5.40 -1.30
C VAL A 181 -4.12 6.63 -1.17
N VAL A 182 -2.87 6.45 -0.75
CA VAL A 182 -1.90 7.53 -0.58
C VAL A 182 -1.09 7.66 -1.86
N ALA A 183 -1.39 8.70 -2.64
CA ALA A 183 -0.95 8.84 -4.03
C ALA A 183 0.57 8.88 -4.18
N ASP A 184 1.26 9.73 -3.41
CA ASP A 184 2.72 9.88 -3.45
C ASP A 184 3.47 8.69 -2.80
N ALA A 185 2.78 7.90 -1.97
CA ALA A 185 3.26 6.63 -1.44
C ALA A 185 2.93 5.43 -2.34
N CYS A 186 2.34 5.67 -3.52
CA CYS A 186 2.15 4.69 -4.59
C CYS A 186 2.96 5.08 -5.82
N ALA A 187 3.35 4.10 -6.62
CA ALA A 187 4.08 4.37 -7.86
C ALA A 187 3.80 3.32 -8.94
N SER A 188 4.09 3.67 -10.18
CA SER A 188 4.02 2.81 -11.36
C SER A 188 5.25 3.03 -12.24
N TYR A 189 5.67 2.00 -12.95
CA TYR A 189 6.66 2.13 -14.03
C TYR A 189 6.16 3.00 -15.19
N ILE A 190 4.84 3.21 -15.27
CA ILE A 190 4.20 4.01 -16.30
C ILE A 190 3.41 5.14 -15.64
N PRO A 191 3.98 6.37 -15.55
CA PRO A 191 3.36 7.48 -14.81
C PRO A 191 1.91 7.81 -15.22
N ARG A 192 1.57 7.57 -16.49
CA ARG A 192 0.19 7.73 -16.98
C ARG A 192 -0.76 6.75 -16.31
N PHE A 193 -0.35 5.49 -16.14
CA PHE A 193 -1.21 4.47 -15.51
C PHE A 193 -1.42 4.76 -14.03
N HIS A 194 -0.40 5.24 -13.33
CA HIS A 194 -0.53 5.71 -11.96
C HIS A 194 -1.66 6.77 -11.85
N ARG A 195 -1.60 7.84 -12.66
CA ARG A 195 -2.62 8.90 -12.60
C ARG A 195 -4.02 8.38 -12.90
N VAL A 196 -4.17 7.61 -13.99
CA VAL A 196 -5.48 7.06 -14.40
C VAL A 196 -6.05 6.11 -13.33
N ALA A 197 -5.21 5.28 -12.69
CA ALA A 197 -5.66 4.40 -11.62
C ALA A 197 -6.19 5.18 -10.41
N LEU A 198 -5.52 6.26 -10.01
CA LEU A 198 -5.99 7.14 -8.93
C LEU A 198 -7.30 7.86 -9.30
N ASP A 199 -7.41 8.34 -10.53
CA ASP A 199 -8.64 8.97 -11.03
C ASP A 199 -9.82 7.98 -11.03
N MET A 200 -9.59 6.72 -11.38
CA MET A 200 -10.62 5.66 -11.32
C MET A 200 -11.08 5.38 -9.88
N ILE A 201 -10.18 5.45 -8.89
CA ILE A 201 -10.52 5.20 -7.48
C ILE A 201 -11.49 6.25 -6.97
N LYS A 202 -11.20 7.52 -7.20
CA LYS A 202 -11.99 8.66 -6.69
C LYS A 202 -13.18 9.06 -7.57
N ALA A 203 -13.32 8.47 -8.76
CA ALA A 203 -14.42 8.77 -9.67
C ALA A 203 -15.79 8.53 -9.03
N GLN A 204 -16.82 9.20 -9.56
CA GLN A 204 -18.21 9.02 -9.15
C GLN A 204 -18.43 9.16 -7.63
N GLY A 205 -17.74 10.11 -7.01
CA GLY A 205 -17.86 10.35 -5.56
C GLY A 205 -17.07 9.37 -4.69
N GLY A 206 -16.04 8.71 -5.24
CA GLY A 206 -15.21 7.74 -4.53
C GLY A 206 -15.70 6.31 -4.64
N ILE A 207 -16.08 5.89 -5.88
CA ILE A 207 -16.69 4.56 -6.12
C ILE A 207 -15.84 3.39 -5.59
N PHE A 208 -14.51 3.53 -5.55
CA PHE A 208 -13.62 2.54 -4.95
C PHE A 208 -12.91 3.03 -3.70
N GLY A 209 -13.03 4.32 -3.37
CA GLY A 209 -12.40 4.89 -2.18
C GLY A 209 -11.95 6.33 -2.35
N TRP A 210 -11.01 6.71 -1.51
CA TRP A 210 -10.46 8.05 -1.40
C TRP A 210 -9.00 8.08 -1.85
N VAL A 211 -8.56 9.24 -2.33
CA VAL A 211 -7.17 9.50 -2.69
C VAL A 211 -6.67 10.71 -1.90
N THR A 212 -5.52 10.58 -1.30
CA THR A 212 -4.84 11.64 -0.53
C THR A 212 -3.34 11.58 -0.78
N ASP A 213 -2.54 12.39 -0.10
CA ASP A 213 -1.09 12.31 -0.05
C ASP A 213 -0.58 12.03 1.37
N SER A 214 0.69 11.67 1.49
CA SER A 214 1.30 11.29 2.76
C SER A 214 1.31 12.44 3.77
N ASP A 215 1.55 13.68 3.33
CA ASP A 215 1.59 14.84 4.22
C ASP A 215 0.23 15.08 4.89
N ARG A 216 -0.87 14.94 4.17
CA ARG A 216 -2.23 15.06 4.70
C ARG A 216 -2.56 13.95 5.70
N VAL A 217 -2.15 12.72 5.41
CA VAL A 217 -2.29 11.62 6.37
C VAL A 217 -1.49 11.90 7.64
N LEU A 218 -0.23 12.27 7.51
CA LEU A 218 0.65 12.55 8.65
C LEU A 218 0.15 13.72 9.49
N ALA A 219 -0.35 14.80 8.85
CA ALA A 219 -0.94 15.94 9.51
C ALA A 219 -2.20 15.55 10.30
N ALA A 220 -3.04 14.67 9.75
CA ALA A 220 -4.26 14.21 10.42
C ALA A 220 -3.98 13.43 11.72
N PHE A 221 -2.83 12.76 11.80
CA PHE A 221 -2.37 12.05 13.00
C PHE A 221 -1.54 12.91 13.95
N ALA A 222 -1.20 14.15 13.60
CA ALA A 222 -0.51 15.05 14.50
C ALA A 222 -1.38 15.30 15.76
N PRO A 223 -0.77 15.49 16.94
CA PRO A 223 -1.52 15.93 18.10
C PRO A 223 -2.19 17.28 17.76
N PRO A 224 -3.45 17.52 18.18
CA PRO A 224 -4.04 18.82 18.03
C PRO A 224 -3.09 19.84 18.69
N ASP A 225 -2.74 20.91 17.97
CA ASP A 225 -1.83 21.94 18.47
C ASP A 225 -2.24 22.33 19.88
N ALA A 226 -1.32 22.20 20.82
CA ALA A 226 -1.50 22.68 22.17
C ALA A 226 -1.52 24.25 22.11
N GLY A 227 -2.70 24.78 21.83
CA GLY A 227 -3.08 26.16 22.16
C GLY A 227 -2.47 27.27 21.31
N VAL A 228 -3.16 27.67 20.27
CA VAL A 228 -3.39 29.11 20.09
C VAL A 228 -4.56 29.47 21.02
N THR A 229 -4.28 29.95 22.22
CA THR A 229 -5.25 30.61 23.07
C THR A 229 -5.73 31.83 22.29
N PRO A 230 -7.03 31.97 21.94
CA PRO A 230 -7.48 33.18 21.31
C PRO A 230 -7.21 34.34 22.28
N ALA A 231 -6.48 35.36 21.81
CA ALA A 231 -6.26 36.58 22.57
C ALA A 231 -7.61 37.11 23.00
N ALA A 232 -7.75 37.31 24.32
CA ALA A 232 -8.95 37.90 24.90
C ALA A 232 -9.24 39.27 24.22
N PRO A 233 -10.49 39.59 23.87
CA PRO A 233 -10.80 40.86 23.28
C PRO A 233 -10.42 41.97 24.29
N ALA A 234 -9.67 42.97 23.82
CA ALA A 234 -9.34 44.13 24.59
C ALA A 234 -10.63 44.84 25.01
N ILE A 235 -10.89 44.87 26.31
CA ILE A 235 -11.98 45.66 26.88
C ILE A 235 -11.56 47.12 26.81
N SER A 236 -12.13 47.87 25.88
CA SER A 236 -12.06 49.32 25.88
C SER A 236 -12.98 49.81 27.03
N LEU A 237 -12.38 50.37 28.06
CA LEU A 237 -13.10 51.13 29.08
C LEU A 237 -13.33 52.55 28.59
N PRO A 238 -14.46 53.16 28.95
CA PRO A 238 -14.90 54.49 28.49
C PRO A 238 -14.01 55.64 28.96
#